data_ce176896f9a5e1385a4be16b86d9764f
#
_entry.id   ce176896f9a5e1385a4be16b86d9764f
#
_cell.length_a   1.000
_cell.length_b   1.000
_cell.length_c   1.000
_cell.angle_alpha   90.00
_cell.angle_beta   90.00
_cell.angle_gamma   90.00
#
_symmetry.space_group_name_H-M   'P 1'
#
loop_
_entity.id
_entity.type
_entity.pdbx_description
1 polymer ?
#
loop_
_entity_poly.entity_id
_entity_poly.type
_entity_poly.pdbx_seq_one_letter_code
_entity_poly.pdbx_strand_id
1 'polypeptide(L)'
;MKNIVVSMQNTLLSEAIAHALTETREFRVEQILPGRTGDALSLCAAMPADILLMEVSRLSAYTLESRLSLIDRLSAKIPGCKFALLCDENSDPELARQVVCARQDRRIDAFLYA
;
A
#
# COMPACT_ATOMS: atom_id res chain seq x y z
N MET A 1 13.19 12.25 8.29
CA MET A 1 12.65 10.87 8.34
C MET A 1 11.42 10.79 7.46
N LYS A 2 11.37 9.80 6.59
CA LYS A 2 10.21 9.62 5.70
C LYS A 2 9.11 8.84 6.40
N ASN A 3 7.87 9.18 6.09
CA ASN A 3 6.69 8.52 6.64
C ASN A 3 6.16 7.46 5.67
N ILE A 4 6.00 6.24 6.17
CA ILE A 4 5.42 5.14 5.41
C ILE A 4 4.16 4.67 6.12
N VAL A 5 3.07 4.54 5.36
CA VAL A 5 1.83 3.93 5.84
C VAL A 5 1.70 2.57 5.18
N VAL A 6 1.41 1.54 5.98
CA VAL A 6 1.25 0.16 5.52
C VAL A 6 -0.20 -0.26 5.73
N SER A 7 -0.87 -0.68 4.66
CA SER A 7 -2.25 -1.14 4.68
C SER A 7 -2.32 -2.56 4.16
N MET A 8 -2.39 -3.53 5.07
CA MET A 8 -2.35 -4.95 4.73
C MET A 8 -3.39 -5.74 5.50
N GLN A 9 -3.92 -6.78 4.85
CA GLN A 9 -4.82 -7.73 5.50
C GLN A 9 -4.03 -8.70 6.40
N ASN A 10 -2.88 -9.16 5.92
CA ASN A 10 -2.03 -10.08 6.67
C ASN A 10 -1.28 -9.30 7.75
N THR A 11 -1.78 -9.35 8.99
CA THR A 11 -1.20 -8.61 10.11
C THR A 11 0.21 -9.04 10.44
N LEU A 12 0.50 -10.33 10.33
CA LEU A 12 1.84 -10.85 10.64
C LEU A 12 2.87 -10.29 9.65
N LEU A 13 2.53 -10.29 8.36
CA LEU A 13 3.39 -9.72 7.34
C LEU A 13 3.52 -8.21 7.49
N SER A 14 2.42 -7.53 7.83
CA SER A 14 2.42 -6.10 8.09
C SER A 14 3.37 -5.73 9.22
N GLU A 15 3.32 -6.48 10.32
CA GLU A 15 4.21 -6.26 11.46
C GLU A 15 5.67 -6.51 11.11
N ALA A 16 5.94 -7.58 10.35
CA ALA A 16 7.29 -7.91 9.93
C ALA A 16 7.89 -6.81 9.04
N ILE A 17 7.11 -6.29 8.10
CA ILE A 17 7.54 -5.21 7.22
C ILE A 17 7.76 -3.92 8.02
N ALA A 18 6.82 -3.58 8.89
CA ALA A 18 6.93 -2.39 9.72
C ALA A 18 8.17 -2.45 10.62
N HIS A 19 8.45 -3.62 11.20
CA HIS A 19 9.63 -3.82 12.03
C HIS A 19 10.91 -3.64 11.21
N ALA A 20 10.99 -4.28 10.05
CA ALA A 20 12.16 -4.21 9.18
C ALA A 20 12.44 -2.78 8.73
N LEU A 21 11.41 -2.03 8.37
CA LEU A 21 11.57 -0.63 7.94
C LEU A 21 11.97 0.27 9.10
N THR A 22 11.40 0.06 10.28
CA THR A 22 11.72 0.84 11.48
C THR A 22 13.17 0.60 11.91
N GLU A 23 13.68 -0.61 11.76
CA GLU A 23 15.07 -0.96 12.09
C GLU A 23 16.08 -0.15 11.27
N THR A 24 15.74 0.28 10.08
CA THR A 24 16.65 1.10 9.25
C THR A 24 16.86 2.50 9.80
N ARG A 25 15.97 2.95 10.69
CA ARG A 25 15.95 4.30 11.28
C ARG A 25 15.79 5.42 10.26
N GLU A 26 15.39 5.08 9.04
CA GLU A 26 15.14 6.05 7.96
C GLU A 26 13.66 6.35 7.79
N PHE A 27 12.79 5.52 8.39
CA PHE A 27 11.35 5.61 8.19
C PHE A 27 10.58 5.63 9.51
N ARG A 28 9.53 6.44 9.51
CA ARG A 28 8.47 6.36 10.52
C ARG A 28 7.34 5.56 9.89
N VAL A 29 6.95 4.45 10.53
CA VAL A 29 5.99 3.51 9.96
C VAL A 29 4.71 3.49 10.77
N GLU A 30 3.58 3.65 10.11
CA GLU A 30 2.25 3.49 10.69
C GLU A 30 1.52 2.38 9.96
N GLN A 31 0.82 1.53 10.71
CA GLN A 31 0.05 0.42 10.17
C GLN A 31 -1.44 0.70 10.26
N ILE A 32 -2.17 0.39 9.17
CA ILE A 32 -3.62 0.41 9.16
C ILE A 32 -4.11 -1.00 9.45
N LEU A 33 -4.87 -1.16 10.52
CA LEU A 33 -5.39 -2.46 10.94
C LEU A 33 -6.41 -3.00 9.94
N PRO A 34 -6.52 -4.34 9.78
CA PRO A 34 -7.56 -4.94 8.95
C PRO A 34 -8.95 -4.46 9.33
N GLY A 35 -9.78 -4.22 8.34
CA GLY A 35 -11.13 -3.67 8.54
C GLY A 35 -11.19 -2.16 8.66
N ARG A 36 -10.04 -1.48 8.69
CA ARG A 36 -9.95 -0.02 8.84
C ARG A 36 -9.33 0.65 7.61
N THR A 37 -9.46 0.05 6.45
CA THR A 37 -8.90 0.59 5.20
C THR A 37 -9.46 1.95 4.82
N GLY A 38 -10.69 2.26 5.25
CA GLY A 38 -11.26 3.59 5.03
C GLY A 38 -10.54 4.69 5.76
N ASP A 39 -9.76 4.36 6.79
CA ASP A 39 -8.99 5.34 7.57
C ASP A 39 -7.73 5.80 6.83
N ALA A 40 -7.36 5.15 5.72
CA ALA A 40 -6.16 5.49 4.97
C ALA A 40 -6.13 6.96 4.53
N LEU A 41 -7.26 7.48 4.07
CA LEU A 41 -7.36 8.90 3.66
C LEU A 41 -7.06 9.84 4.83
N SER A 42 -7.67 9.57 5.99
CA SER A 42 -7.48 10.39 7.18
C SER A 42 -6.07 10.30 7.73
N LEU A 43 -5.53 9.08 7.81
CA LEU A 43 -4.20 8.87 8.36
C LEU A 43 -3.12 9.48 7.47
N CYS A 44 -3.19 9.28 6.15
CA CYS A 44 -2.22 9.84 5.22
C CYS A 44 -2.28 11.36 5.17
N ALA A 45 -3.43 11.95 5.42
CA ALA A 45 -3.57 13.42 5.47
C ALA A 45 -3.03 13.98 6.80
N ALA A 46 -3.28 13.29 7.91
CA ALA A 46 -2.84 13.73 9.23
C ALA A 46 -1.31 13.59 9.40
N MET A 47 -0.74 12.52 8.88
CA MET A 47 0.70 12.29 8.84
C MET A 47 1.08 12.22 7.36
N PRO A 48 1.54 13.32 6.75
CA PRO A 48 1.79 13.34 5.30
C PRO A 48 2.67 12.17 4.89
N ALA A 49 2.06 11.17 4.28
CA ALA A 49 2.75 9.94 3.91
C ALA A 49 3.63 10.19 2.68
N ASP A 50 4.88 9.77 2.76
CA ASP A 50 5.79 9.78 1.60
C ASP A 50 5.56 8.55 0.74
N ILE A 51 5.21 7.44 1.38
CA ILE A 51 4.95 6.16 0.71
C ILE A 51 3.73 5.51 1.35
N LEU A 52 2.82 5.00 0.53
CA LEU A 52 1.73 4.14 0.96
C LEU A 52 1.93 2.75 0.34
N LEU A 53 2.19 1.76 1.20
CA LEU A 53 2.35 0.37 0.78
C LEU A 53 1.06 -0.38 1.09
N MET A 54 0.45 -0.97 0.07
CA MET A 54 -0.84 -1.62 0.18
C MET A 54 -0.81 -3.04 -0.36
N GLU A 55 -1.37 -3.97 0.40
CA GLU A 55 -1.59 -5.33 -0.08
C GLU A 55 -2.76 -5.36 -1.05
N VAL A 56 -2.64 -6.17 -2.11
CA VAL A 56 -3.69 -6.42 -3.09
C VAL A 56 -4.09 -7.89 -3.02
N SER A 57 -5.38 -8.14 -2.95
CA SER A 57 -5.93 -9.50 -2.95
C SER A 57 -7.30 -9.49 -3.63
N ARG A 58 -7.95 -10.64 -3.64
CA ARG A 58 -9.33 -10.75 -4.17
C ARG A 58 -10.39 -10.46 -3.11
N LEU A 59 -9.97 -10.19 -1.88
CA LEU A 59 -10.90 -9.89 -0.80
C LEU A 59 -11.38 -8.45 -0.89
N SER A 60 -12.64 -8.23 -0.51
CA SER A 60 -13.26 -6.90 -0.51
C SER A 60 -12.38 -5.89 0.24
N ALA A 61 -12.32 -4.68 -0.27
CA ALA A 61 -11.50 -3.57 0.20
C ALA A 61 -10.00 -3.71 -0.10
N TYR A 62 -9.52 -4.90 -0.49
CA TYR A 62 -8.12 -5.13 -0.88
C TYR A 62 -7.97 -5.41 -2.37
N THR A 63 -9.06 -5.30 -3.14
CA THR A 63 -9.01 -5.53 -4.58
C THR A 63 -8.19 -4.45 -5.28
N LEU A 64 -7.64 -4.79 -6.44
CA LEU A 64 -6.88 -3.82 -7.23
C LEU A 64 -7.72 -2.58 -7.56
N GLU A 65 -8.99 -2.77 -7.92
CA GLU A 65 -9.89 -1.64 -8.21
C GLU A 65 -10.06 -0.72 -7.02
N SER A 66 -10.28 -1.28 -5.83
CA SER A 66 -10.41 -0.51 -4.59
C SER A 66 -9.13 0.27 -4.29
N ARG A 67 -7.98 -0.38 -4.46
CA ARG A 67 -6.69 0.27 -4.22
C ARG A 67 -6.41 1.39 -5.21
N LEU A 68 -6.69 1.17 -6.50
CA LEU A 68 -6.50 2.20 -7.52
C LEU A 68 -7.44 3.39 -7.30
N SER A 69 -8.68 3.13 -6.90
CA SER A 69 -9.61 4.19 -6.55
C SER A 69 -9.13 5.03 -5.37
N LEU A 70 -8.56 4.38 -4.36
CA LEU A 70 -7.98 5.07 -3.20
C LEU A 70 -6.77 5.91 -3.62
N ILE A 71 -5.92 5.38 -4.48
CA ILE A 71 -4.76 6.10 -5.01
C ILE A 71 -5.20 7.37 -5.74
N ASP A 72 -6.23 7.28 -6.58
CA ASP A 72 -6.73 8.43 -7.32
C ASP A 72 -7.18 9.55 -6.37
N ARG A 73 -7.86 9.18 -5.27
CA ARG A 73 -8.30 10.15 -4.27
C ARG A 73 -7.13 10.73 -3.48
N LEU A 74 -6.16 9.89 -3.11
CA LEU A 74 -5.00 10.34 -2.34
C LEU A 74 -4.05 11.19 -3.17
N SER A 75 -3.88 10.89 -4.46
CA SER A 75 -3.03 11.69 -5.36
C SER A 75 -3.48 13.13 -5.44
N ALA A 76 -4.79 13.36 -5.38
CA ALA A 76 -5.34 14.71 -5.41
C ALA A 76 -5.06 15.47 -4.12
N LYS A 77 -5.00 14.75 -2.98
CA LYS A 77 -4.81 15.36 -1.66
C LYS A 77 -3.35 15.44 -1.23
N ILE A 78 -2.55 14.46 -1.63
CA ILE A 78 -1.15 14.32 -1.21
C ILE A 78 -0.30 14.07 -2.47
N PRO A 79 0.01 15.12 -3.26
CA PRO A 79 0.68 14.94 -4.56
C PRO A 79 2.06 14.31 -4.48
N GLY A 80 2.75 14.43 -3.35
CA GLY A 80 4.10 13.88 -3.19
C GLY A 80 4.15 12.43 -2.73
N CYS A 81 3.00 11.81 -2.45
CA CYS A 81 2.96 10.44 -1.97
C CYS A 81 3.23 9.44 -3.08
N LYS A 82 4.08 8.45 -2.82
CA LYS A 82 4.34 7.34 -3.73
C LYS A 82 3.51 6.13 -3.30
N PHE A 83 3.06 5.36 -4.28
CA PHE A 83 2.18 4.22 -4.02
C PHE A 83 2.85 2.93 -4.48
N ALA A 84 2.91 1.96 -3.58
CA ALA A 84 3.43 0.64 -3.85
C ALA A 84 2.41 -0.42 -3.51
N LEU A 85 2.29 -1.44 -4.36
CA LEU A 85 1.39 -2.56 -4.14
C LEU A 85 2.18 -3.83 -3.88
N LEU A 86 1.68 -4.65 -2.97
CA LEU A 86 2.24 -5.96 -2.63
C LEU A 86 1.22 -7.03 -2.98
N CYS A 87 1.63 -8.03 -3.75
CA CYS A 87 0.76 -9.14 -4.12
C CYS A 87 1.50 -10.47 -3.99
N ASP A 88 0.73 -11.57 -3.90
CA ASP A 88 1.26 -12.92 -3.86
C ASP A 88 1.20 -13.51 -5.26
N GLU A 89 2.35 -13.54 -5.95
CA GLU A 89 2.44 -14.06 -7.31
C GLU A 89 2.09 -15.54 -7.39
N ASN A 90 2.46 -16.32 -6.38
CA ASN A 90 2.26 -17.77 -6.39
C ASN A 90 0.80 -18.14 -6.18
N SER A 91 0.10 -17.40 -5.33
CA SER A 91 -1.32 -17.67 -5.06
C SER A 91 -2.25 -17.13 -6.15
N ASP A 92 -1.88 -16.04 -6.80
CA ASP A 92 -2.73 -15.38 -7.78
C ASP A 92 -1.92 -14.75 -8.91
N PRO A 93 -1.45 -15.57 -9.88
CA PRO A 93 -0.65 -15.05 -11.00
C PRO A 93 -1.39 -14.04 -11.88
N GLU A 94 -2.72 -14.19 -12.00
CA GLU A 94 -3.52 -13.25 -12.79
C GLU A 94 -3.56 -11.86 -12.16
N LEU A 95 -3.73 -11.81 -10.85
CA LEU A 95 -3.71 -10.55 -10.12
C LEU A 95 -2.32 -9.91 -10.22
N ALA A 96 -1.26 -10.71 -10.13
CA ALA A 96 0.10 -10.22 -10.27
C ALA A 96 0.33 -9.57 -11.64
N ARG A 97 -0.23 -10.14 -12.72
CA ARG A 97 -0.14 -9.54 -14.05
C ARG A 97 -0.88 -8.21 -14.12
N GLN A 98 -2.06 -8.12 -13.49
CA GLN A 98 -2.82 -6.86 -13.44
C GLN A 98 -2.05 -5.77 -12.69
N VAL A 99 -1.34 -6.12 -11.64
CA VAL A 99 -0.50 -5.18 -10.89
C VAL A 99 0.66 -4.67 -11.76
N VAL A 100 1.30 -5.55 -12.52
CA VAL A 100 2.35 -5.16 -13.47
C VAL A 100 1.80 -4.19 -14.51
N CYS A 101 0.61 -4.46 -15.06
CA CYS A 101 -0.04 -3.55 -16.00
C CYS A 101 -0.30 -2.18 -15.38
N ALA A 102 -0.75 -2.14 -14.13
CA ALA A 102 -0.97 -0.88 -13.44
C ALA A 102 0.33 -0.08 -13.30
N ARG A 103 1.46 -0.74 -13.07
CA ARG A 103 2.77 -0.09 -13.02
C ARG A 103 3.18 0.44 -14.39
N GLN A 104 2.95 -0.33 -15.45
CA GLN A 104 3.23 0.10 -16.83
C GLN A 104 2.39 1.30 -17.23
N ASP A 105 1.14 1.35 -16.79
CA ASP A 105 0.23 2.47 -17.03
C ASP A 105 0.50 3.67 -16.12
N ARG A 106 1.51 3.59 -15.28
CA ARG A 106 1.92 4.64 -14.33
C ARG A 106 0.86 4.99 -13.30
N ARG A 107 -0.02 4.04 -12.97
CA ARG A 107 -1.04 4.23 -11.93
C ARG A 107 -0.48 3.96 -10.53
N ILE A 108 0.63 3.23 -10.45
CA ILE A 108 1.38 2.99 -9.21
C ILE A 108 2.86 3.25 -9.47
N ASP A 109 3.62 3.45 -8.41
CA ASP A 109 5.05 3.75 -8.52
C ASP A 109 5.92 2.50 -8.44
N ALA A 110 5.46 1.47 -7.73
CA ALA A 110 6.20 0.23 -7.57
C ALA A 110 5.27 -0.92 -7.20
N PHE A 111 5.76 -2.14 -7.37
CA PHE A 111 5.09 -3.33 -6.88
C PHE A 111 6.10 -4.33 -6.33
N LEU A 112 5.65 -5.18 -5.40
CA LEU A 112 6.46 -6.18 -4.73
C LEU A 112 5.71 -7.51 -4.73
N TYR A 113 6.46 -8.61 -4.74
CA TYR A 113 5.91 -9.95 -4.56
C TYR A 113 6.25 -10.47 -3.16
N ALA A 114 5.27 -11.04 -2.53
CA ALA A 114 5.47 -11.67 -1.23
C ALA A 114 5.76 -13.16 -1.39
#